data_e10558e698b08d13383defdb5294d080
#
_entry.id   e10558e698b08d13383defdb5294d080
#
_cell.length_a   1.000
_cell.length_b   1.000
_cell.length_c   1.000
_cell.angle_alpha   90.00
_cell.angle_beta   90.00
_cell.angle_gamma   90.00
#
_symmetry.space_group_name_H-M   'P 1'
#
loop_
_entity.id
_entity.type
_entity.pdbx_description
1 polymer ?
#
loop_
_entity_poly.entity_id
_entity_poly.type
_entity_poly.pdbx_seq_one_letter_code
_entity_poly.pdbx_strand_id
1 'polypeptide(L)'
;YTNMKSAMAEEMLLSLVLRESALLDSTGGLKAEMFSSELLGRVYAQLKQRHEQGLDVSLAGLTDLTSEEMSHIAGILHRQQGPVNEQALTDCIRTIQSEYQASQVTTEDDLLAVRERLKERKGIKA
;
A
#
# COMPACT_ATOMS: atom_id res chain seq x y z
N TYR A 1 -0.60 -13.21 -2.50
CA TYR A 1 -0.54 -11.85 -3.08
C TYR A 1 -0.08 -11.90 -4.54
N THR A 2 -0.62 -11.01 -5.36
CA THR A 2 -0.25 -10.93 -6.78
C THR A 2 1.01 -10.09 -7.02
N ASN A 3 1.30 -9.14 -6.14
CA ASN A 3 2.51 -8.31 -6.21
C ASN A 3 3.28 -8.44 -4.90
N MET A 4 4.21 -9.37 -4.85
CA MET A 4 4.96 -9.67 -3.62
C MET A 4 5.82 -8.51 -3.15
N LYS A 5 6.41 -7.75 -4.07
CA LYS A 5 7.26 -6.61 -3.70
C LYS A 5 6.45 -5.54 -2.98
N SER A 6 5.29 -5.17 -3.53
CA SER A 6 4.41 -4.21 -2.90
C SER A 6 3.83 -4.78 -1.61
N ALA A 7 3.39 -6.04 -1.62
CA ALA A 7 2.81 -6.67 -0.44
C ALA A 7 3.76 -6.68 0.75
N MET A 8 5.03 -6.97 0.52
CA MET A 8 6.02 -6.94 1.60
C MET A 8 6.17 -5.55 2.19
N ALA A 9 6.18 -4.51 1.34
CA ALA A 9 6.23 -3.13 1.81
C ALA A 9 4.96 -2.74 2.54
N GLU A 10 3.80 -3.21 2.05
CA GLU A 10 2.50 -2.97 2.68
C GLU A 10 2.45 -3.58 4.08
N GLU A 11 2.91 -4.82 4.20
CA GLU A 11 2.96 -5.51 5.50
C GLU A 11 3.89 -4.78 6.47
N MET A 12 5.05 -4.39 6.00
CA MET A 12 6.00 -3.65 6.84
C MET A 12 5.42 -2.32 7.29
N LEU A 13 4.78 -1.59 6.37
CA LEU A 13 4.17 -0.30 6.70
C LEU A 13 3.11 -0.45 7.78
N LEU A 14 2.21 -1.44 7.64
CA LEU A 14 1.18 -1.67 8.65
C LEU A 14 1.79 -2.00 10.01
N SER A 15 2.84 -2.81 10.02
CA SER A 15 3.54 -3.12 11.26
C SER A 15 4.13 -1.86 11.90
N LEU A 16 4.73 -0.99 11.09
CA LEU A 16 5.33 0.25 11.59
C LEU A 16 4.27 1.15 12.23
N VAL A 17 3.15 1.40 11.54
CA VAL A 17 2.13 2.32 12.04
C VAL A 17 1.36 1.75 13.21
N LEU A 18 1.25 0.42 13.33
CA LEU A 18 0.64 -0.20 14.48
C LEU A 18 1.53 -0.14 15.72
N ARG A 19 2.85 -0.15 15.52
CA ARG A 19 3.80 -0.01 16.63
C ARG A 19 4.04 1.44 17.02
N GLU A 20 3.91 2.36 16.05
CA GLU A 20 4.09 3.80 16.28
C GLU A 20 3.05 4.54 15.44
N SER A 21 1.91 4.84 16.05
CA SER A 21 0.77 5.44 15.33
C SER A 21 1.06 6.84 14.80
N ALA A 22 1.99 7.57 15.43
CA ALA A 22 2.37 8.90 14.96
C ALA A 22 2.92 8.87 13.53
N LEU A 23 3.43 7.72 13.07
CA LEU A 23 3.91 7.59 11.70
C LEU A 23 2.80 7.76 10.66
N LEU A 24 1.54 7.59 11.06
CA LEU A 24 0.41 7.84 10.16
C LEU A 24 0.34 9.29 9.71
N ASP A 25 0.89 10.22 10.48
CA ASP A 25 0.98 11.62 10.09
C ASP A 25 1.97 11.84 8.95
N SER A 26 2.87 10.90 8.73
CA SER A 26 3.93 11.00 7.73
C SER A 26 3.63 10.19 6.47
N THR A 27 2.43 9.63 6.35
CA THR A 27 2.08 8.83 5.16
C THR A 27 1.75 9.68 3.93
N GLY A 28 1.51 10.97 4.12
CA GLY A 28 1.37 11.93 3.02
C GLY A 28 0.35 11.53 1.97
N GLY A 29 0.81 11.40 0.75
CA GLY A 29 -0.03 11.08 -0.39
C GLY A 29 -0.32 9.59 -0.58
N LEU A 30 0.08 8.73 0.36
CA LEU A 30 -0.22 7.31 0.25
C LEU A 30 -1.70 7.06 0.49
N LYS A 31 -2.36 6.45 -0.47
CA LYS A 31 -3.79 6.14 -0.41
C LYS A 31 -3.99 4.64 -0.35
N ALA A 32 -5.10 4.22 0.29
CA ALA A 32 -5.43 2.80 0.40
C ALA A 32 -5.54 2.11 -0.96
N GLU A 33 -6.02 2.82 -1.98
CA GLU A 33 -6.15 2.27 -3.33
C GLU A 33 -4.82 1.92 -3.97
N MET A 34 -3.72 2.45 -3.46
CA MET A 34 -2.38 2.14 -3.97
C MET A 34 -1.86 0.79 -3.49
N PHE A 35 -2.49 0.22 -2.47
CA PHE A 35 -2.11 -1.09 -1.96
C PHE A 35 -2.49 -2.17 -2.97
N SER A 36 -1.57 -3.09 -3.24
CA SER A 36 -1.85 -4.21 -4.13
C SER A 36 -2.76 -5.24 -3.48
N SER A 37 -2.75 -5.33 -2.16
CA SER A 37 -3.63 -6.20 -1.39
C SER A 37 -4.85 -5.41 -0.92
N GLU A 38 -6.03 -5.84 -1.33
CA GLU A 38 -7.27 -5.21 -0.89
C GLU A 38 -7.41 -5.26 0.64
N LEU A 39 -7.06 -6.39 1.24
CA LEU A 39 -7.13 -6.54 2.69
C LEU A 39 -6.24 -5.53 3.40
N LEU A 40 -4.97 -5.45 2.97
CA LEU A 40 -4.02 -4.54 3.60
C LEU A 40 -4.41 -3.08 3.39
N GLY A 41 -4.97 -2.77 2.22
CA GLY A 41 -5.49 -1.43 1.94
C GLY A 41 -6.66 -1.07 2.84
N ARG A 42 -7.59 -2.00 3.07
CA ARG A 42 -8.71 -1.77 3.98
C ARG A 42 -8.24 -1.53 5.41
N VAL A 43 -7.27 -2.32 5.85
CA VAL A 43 -6.69 -2.14 7.18
C VAL A 43 -6.03 -0.78 7.30
N TYR A 44 -5.23 -0.40 6.32
CA TYR A 44 -4.58 0.91 6.31
C TYR A 44 -5.61 2.04 6.39
N ALA A 45 -6.68 1.97 5.60
CA ALA A 45 -7.71 2.99 5.60
C ALA A 45 -8.37 3.13 6.97
N GLN A 46 -8.65 2.01 7.64
CA GLN A 46 -9.24 2.05 8.98
C GLN A 46 -8.28 2.65 10.01
N LEU A 47 -7.00 2.26 9.96
CA LEU A 47 -6.01 2.79 10.89
C LEU A 47 -5.83 4.29 10.69
N LYS A 48 -5.78 4.74 9.45
CA LYS A 48 -5.64 6.15 9.12
C LYS A 48 -6.84 6.96 9.62
N GLN A 49 -8.05 6.45 9.39
CA GLN A 49 -9.27 7.10 9.83
C GLN A 49 -9.33 7.20 11.36
N ARG A 50 -9.01 6.10 12.04
CA ARG A 50 -9.00 6.11 13.51
C ARG A 50 -8.00 7.12 14.05
N HIS A 51 -6.83 7.18 13.45
CA HIS A 51 -5.80 8.13 13.87
C HIS A 51 -6.28 9.58 13.68
N GLU A 52 -6.90 9.87 12.56
CA GLU A 52 -7.42 11.21 12.27
C GLU A 52 -8.56 11.61 13.24
N GLN A 53 -9.29 10.62 13.74
CA GLN A 53 -10.38 10.86 14.70
C GLN A 53 -9.88 10.85 16.15
N GLY A 54 -8.59 10.68 16.37
CA GLY A 54 -8.02 10.61 17.71
C GLY A 54 -8.35 9.33 18.45
N LEU A 55 -8.75 8.28 17.73
CA LEU A 55 -9.05 6.98 18.29
C LEU A 55 -7.81 6.12 18.38
N ASP A 56 -7.87 5.09 19.23
CA ASP A 56 -6.78 4.16 19.38
C ASP A 56 -6.48 3.42 18.07
N VAL A 57 -5.21 3.36 17.70
CA VAL A 57 -4.76 2.68 16.47
C VAL A 57 -4.22 1.31 16.88
N SER A 58 -5.10 0.32 16.78
CA SER A 58 -4.77 -1.04 17.20
C SER A 58 -5.57 -2.06 16.38
N LEU A 59 -5.12 -3.32 16.44
CA LEU A 59 -5.86 -4.41 15.80
C LEU A 59 -7.26 -4.56 16.35
N ALA A 60 -7.43 -4.35 17.66
CA ALA A 60 -8.73 -4.51 18.30
C ALA A 60 -9.78 -3.52 17.79
N GLY A 61 -9.33 -2.41 17.21
CA GLY A 61 -10.25 -1.40 16.67
C GLY A 61 -10.69 -1.67 15.24
N LEU A 62 -10.13 -2.67 14.58
CA LEU A 62 -10.47 -2.98 13.20
C LEU A 62 -11.85 -3.64 13.11
N THR A 63 -12.62 -3.27 12.07
CA THR A 63 -13.94 -3.81 11.81
C THR A 63 -13.98 -4.43 10.41
N ASP A 64 -15.07 -5.17 10.13
CA ASP A 64 -15.31 -5.77 8.83
C ASP A 64 -14.21 -6.73 8.36
N LEU A 65 -13.57 -7.41 9.31
CA LEU A 65 -12.57 -8.42 9.02
C LEU A 65 -13.08 -9.77 9.53
N THR A 66 -12.84 -10.81 8.72
CA THR A 66 -13.11 -12.18 9.16
C THR A 66 -12.06 -12.61 10.18
N SER A 67 -12.34 -13.71 10.88
CA SER A 67 -11.35 -14.27 11.82
C SER A 67 -10.05 -14.64 11.12
N GLU A 68 -10.16 -15.16 9.89
CA GLU A 68 -8.99 -15.52 9.09
C GLU A 68 -8.18 -14.28 8.70
N GLU A 69 -8.86 -13.23 8.29
CA GLU A 69 -8.21 -11.97 7.94
C GLU A 69 -7.51 -11.36 9.15
N MET A 70 -8.17 -11.36 10.29
CA MET A 70 -7.59 -10.86 11.52
C MET A 70 -6.35 -11.66 11.93
N SER A 71 -6.43 -12.99 11.80
CA SER A 71 -5.28 -13.87 12.08
C SER A 71 -4.11 -13.57 11.15
N HIS A 72 -4.42 -13.31 9.88
CA HIS A 72 -3.39 -12.97 8.89
C HIS A 72 -2.66 -11.68 9.28
N ILE A 73 -3.42 -10.65 9.65
CA ILE A 73 -2.85 -9.37 10.06
C ILE A 73 -2.02 -9.53 11.34
N ALA A 74 -2.52 -10.28 12.32
CA ALA A 74 -1.77 -10.55 13.54
C ALA A 74 -0.45 -11.28 13.24
N GLY A 75 -0.48 -12.21 12.29
CA GLY A 75 0.71 -12.93 11.85
C GLY A 75 1.74 -12.00 11.21
N ILE A 76 1.30 -11.03 10.44
CA ILE A 76 2.18 -10.02 9.86
C ILE A 76 2.93 -9.27 10.95
N LEU A 77 2.21 -8.80 11.95
CA LEU A 77 2.82 -8.08 13.07
C LEU A 77 3.85 -8.94 13.81
N HIS A 78 3.54 -10.22 13.97
CA HIS A 78 4.44 -11.13 14.66
C HIS A 78 5.73 -11.35 13.87
N ARG A 79 5.66 -11.37 12.55
CA ARG A 79 6.83 -11.59 11.69
C ARG A 79 7.67 -10.34 11.48
N GLN A 80 7.06 -9.15 11.53
CA GLN A 80 7.76 -7.89 11.24
C GLN A 80 8.35 -7.32 12.53
N GLN A 81 9.66 -7.47 12.69
CA GLN A 81 10.34 -7.04 13.91
C GLN A 81 11.50 -6.08 13.67
N GLY A 82 11.54 -5.46 12.51
CA GLY A 82 12.57 -4.49 12.20
C GLY A 82 12.44 -3.19 13.01
N PRO A 83 13.39 -2.26 12.86
CA PRO A 83 13.33 -0.98 13.56
C PRO A 83 12.15 -0.15 13.11
N VAL A 84 11.61 0.63 14.05
CA VAL A 84 10.50 1.55 13.78
C VAL A 84 11.07 2.96 13.66
N ASN A 85 11.10 3.49 12.43
CA ASN A 85 11.55 4.86 12.19
C ASN A 85 10.94 5.41 10.90
N GLU A 86 11.11 6.71 10.68
CA GLU A 86 10.54 7.37 9.51
C GLU A 86 11.19 6.92 8.20
N GLN A 87 12.46 6.57 8.23
CA GLN A 87 13.15 6.10 7.03
C GLN A 87 12.55 4.80 6.52
N ALA A 88 12.28 3.86 7.43
CA ALA A 88 11.64 2.60 7.06
C ALA A 88 10.27 2.86 6.48
N LEU A 89 9.50 3.77 7.07
CA LEU A 89 8.19 4.16 6.57
C LEU A 89 8.29 4.76 5.17
N THR A 90 9.20 5.70 4.97
CA THR A 90 9.41 6.36 3.67
C THR A 90 9.75 5.35 2.59
N ASP A 91 10.62 4.39 2.91
CA ASP A 91 11.00 3.34 1.96
C ASP A 91 9.80 2.48 1.57
N CYS A 92 8.95 2.13 2.53
CA CYS A 92 7.73 1.37 2.26
C CYS A 92 6.79 2.15 1.36
N ILE A 93 6.55 3.42 1.68
CA ILE A 93 5.67 4.28 0.89
C ILE A 93 6.17 4.39 -0.54
N ARG A 94 7.47 4.62 -0.70
CA ARG A 94 8.07 4.74 -2.02
C ARG A 94 7.89 3.47 -2.84
N THR A 95 8.10 2.32 -2.21
CA THR A 95 7.92 1.03 -2.89
C THR A 95 6.46 0.82 -3.30
N ILE A 96 5.52 1.07 -2.39
CA ILE A 96 4.10 0.91 -2.68
C ILE A 96 3.67 1.82 -3.83
N GLN A 97 4.05 3.08 -3.78
CA GLN A 97 3.69 4.04 -4.82
C GLN A 97 4.32 3.69 -6.15
N SER A 98 5.58 3.27 -6.15
CA SER A 98 6.29 2.88 -7.36
C SER A 98 5.66 1.65 -8.01
N GLU A 99 5.30 0.64 -7.22
CA GLU A 99 4.64 -0.56 -7.72
C GLU A 99 3.23 -0.27 -8.20
N TYR A 100 2.53 0.63 -7.53
CA TYR A 100 1.19 1.04 -7.96
C TYR A 100 1.27 1.73 -9.32
N GLN A 101 2.19 2.68 -9.49
CA GLN A 101 2.37 3.37 -10.76
C GLN A 101 2.74 2.40 -11.87
N ALA A 102 3.62 1.45 -11.58
CA ALA A 102 4.00 0.43 -12.56
C ALA A 102 2.79 -0.42 -12.98
N SER A 103 1.92 -0.76 -12.04
CA SER A 103 0.72 -1.54 -12.35
C SER A 103 -0.27 -0.74 -13.20
N GLN A 104 -0.37 0.56 -12.99
CA GLN A 104 -1.22 1.42 -13.80
C GLN A 104 -0.68 1.56 -15.21
N VAL A 105 0.64 1.65 -15.36
CA VAL A 105 1.30 1.73 -16.66
C VAL A 105 1.11 0.45 -17.46
N THR A 106 1.09 -0.70 -16.80
CA THR A 106 0.89 -1.99 -17.48
C THR A 106 -0.58 -2.32 -17.75
N THR A 107 -1.50 -1.44 -17.35
CA THR A 107 -2.91 -1.61 -17.60
C THR A 107 -3.30 -0.85 -18.86
N GLU A 108 -4.51 -0.30 -18.87
CA GLU A 108 -5.10 0.34 -20.03
C GLU A 108 -4.27 1.51 -20.56
N ASP A 109 -3.76 2.37 -19.67
CA ASP A 109 -3.00 3.54 -20.06
C ASP A 109 -1.71 3.18 -20.78
N ASP A 110 -1.02 2.15 -20.30
CA ASP A 110 0.21 1.70 -20.93
C ASP A 110 -0.05 1.12 -22.33
N LEU A 111 -1.11 0.35 -22.45
CA LEU A 111 -1.49 -0.22 -23.73
C LEU A 111 -1.84 0.88 -24.73
N LEU A 112 -2.54 1.91 -24.28
CA LEU A 112 -2.86 3.06 -25.13
C LEU A 112 -1.60 3.82 -25.53
N ALA A 113 -0.69 4.03 -24.61
CA ALA A 113 0.58 4.70 -24.90
C ALA A 113 1.41 3.92 -25.92
N VAL A 114 1.45 2.60 -25.78
CA VAL A 114 2.15 1.73 -26.73
C VAL A 114 1.50 1.83 -28.11
N ARG A 115 0.18 1.78 -28.16
CA ARG A 115 -0.57 1.93 -29.39
C ARG A 115 -0.27 3.24 -30.09
N GLU A 116 -0.28 4.31 -29.34
CA GLU A 116 -0.01 5.65 -29.88
C GLU A 116 1.40 5.76 -30.41
N ARG A 117 2.37 5.19 -29.72
CA ARG A 117 3.75 5.17 -30.21
C ARG A 117 3.88 4.41 -31.53
N LEU A 118 3.22 3.28 -31.64
CA LEU A 118 3.20 2.51 -32.87
C LEU A 118 2.52 3.27 -33.99
N LYS A 119 1.39 3.92 -33.65
CA LYS A 119 0.65 4.73 -34.59
C LYS A 119 1.47 5.91 -35.10
N GLU A 120 2.18 6.58 -34.20
CA GLU A 120 3.06 7.68 -34.57
C GLU A 120 4.17 7.25 -35.52
N ARG A 121 4.76 6.10 -35.28
CA ARG A 121 5.77 5.56 -36.18
C ARG A 121 5.20 5.34 -37.58
N LYS A 122 4.00 4.80 -37.65
CA LYS A 122 3.31 4.60 -38.93
C LYS A 122 2.91 5.93 -39.54
N GLY A 123 2.44 6.85 -38.72
CA GLY A 123 2.04 8.17 -39.15
C GLY A 123 3.21 8.96 -39.73
N ILE A 124 4.37 8.87 -39.12
CA ILE A 124 5.58 9.50 -39.63
C ILE A 124 5.97 8.92 -40.97
N LYS A 125 5.74 7.65 -41.15
CA LYS A 125 6.04 6.96 -42.40
C LYS A 125 4.97 7.18 -43.44
N ALA A 126 3.81 7.41 -42.99
CA ALA A 126 2.68 7.74 -43.88
C ALA A 126 2.65 9.23 -44.17
#